data_215455ee0044f8fd06def692d82cf625
#
_entry.id   215455ee0044f8fd06def692d82cf625
#
_cell.length_a   1.000
_cell.length_b   1.000
_cell.length_c   1.000
_cell.angle_alpha   90.00
_cell.angle_beta   90.00
_cell.angle_gamma   90.00
#
_symmetry.space_group_name_H-M   'P 1'
#
loop_
_entity.id
_entity.type
_entity.pdbx_description
1 polymer ?
#
loop_
_entity_poly.entity_id
_entity_poly.type
_entity_poly.pdbx_seq_one_letter_code
_entity_poly.pdbx_strand_id
1 'polypeptide(L)'
;MTTFLKGRAKYPQFRKKGINEKFSLTNDQFKLIGKKIKIPNLGWVKLKENLRFNGKILNATVFKKGGKWFVSLGVEIDHLPKLKAKTHKSVGIDLGITDLATLSDGTKIQAPKPLKQKLKRLKRLNKQLSRKQKGSKNREKAKTKLSRLHYKISCIRKDFLHKLTTGLVRQFDVICIENLNVKGMVKNRKLSRVISDLGFHEFKRQLVYKADMHGKTVKEVGRFYPSSKTCSCCGFVMAKEDLTLATRRWTCPNCKASHDRDVNASLNILNKADKVLTLS
;
A
#
# COMPACT_ATOMS: atom_id res chain seq x y z
N MET A 1 -2.21 -28.66 -7.96
CA MET A 1 -3.27 -29.42 -8.63
C MET A 1 -4.65 -29.31 -7.97
N THR A 2 -4.74 -29.26 -6.66
CA THR A 2 -6.01 -29.27 -5.90
C THR A 2 -6.97 -28.09 -6.12
N THR A 3 -6.47 -26.88 -6.45
CA THR A 3 -7.32 -25.68 -6.66
C THR A 3 -8.05 -25.64 -7.98
N PHE A 4 -7.47 -26.22 -9.04
CA PHE A 4 -8.10 -26.35 -10.35
C PHE A 4 -9.23 -27.39 -10.32
N LEU A 5 -8.95 -28.58 -9.77
CA LEU A 5 -9.94 -29.67 -9.65
C LEU A 5 -11.16 -29.30 -8.80
N LYS A 6 -10.99 -28.35 -7.86
CA LYS A 6 -12.09 -27.79 -7.04
C LYS A 6 -12.83 -26.60 -7.68
N GLY A 7 -12.61 -26.31 -8.97
CA GLY A 7 -13.25 -25.18 -9.68
C GLY A 7 -12.84 -23.78 -9.19
N ARG A 8 -11.83 -23.69 -8.28
CA ARG A 8 -11.38 -22.41 -7.69
C ARG A 8 -10.35 -21.66 -8.53
N ALA A 9 -9.81 -22.29 -9.57
CA ALA A 9 -8.85 -21.70 -10.49
C ALA A 9 -9.12 -22.17 -11.92
N LYS A 10 -8.74 -21.33 -12.89
CA LYS A 10 -8.77 -21.70 -14.32
C LYS A 10 -7.67 -22.70 -14.63
N TYR A 11 -7.80 -23.40 -15.77
CA TYR A 11 -6.80 -24.35 -16.26
C TYR A 11 -5.38 -23.73 -16.27
N PRO A 12 -4.34 -24.44 -15.80
CA PRO A 12 -2.97 -23.93 -15.80
C PRO A 12 -2.54 -23.56 -17.22
N GLN A 13 -1.95 -22.38 -17.37
CA GLN A 13 -1.42 -21.91 -18.65
C GLN A 13 0.10 -21.91 -18.61
N PHE A 14 0.73 -22.37 -19.67
CA PHE A 14 2.18 -22.29 -19.84
C PHE A 14 2.66 -20.84 -19.82
N ARG A 15 3.80 -20.60 -19.19
CA ARG A 15 4.46 -19.30 -19.20
C ARG A 15 4.90 -18.94 -20.62
N LYS A 16 4.45 -17.78 -21.10
CA LYS A 16 4.89 -17.24 -22.39
C LYS A 16 6.16 -16.41 -22.19
N LYS A 17 7.17 -16.59 -23.08
CA LYS A 17 8.39 -15.77 -23.13
C LYS A 17 8.02 -14.28 -23.24
N GLY A 18 8.69 -13.40 -22.49
CA GLY A 18 8.44 -11.95 -22.49
C GLY A 18 7.26 -11.50 -21.64
N ILE A 19 6.57 -12.40 -20.92
CA ILE A 19 5.51 -12.06 -19.96
C ILE A 19 5.95 -12.50 -18.58
N ASN A 20 6.01 -11.56 -17.62
CA ASN A 20 6.46 -11.81 -16.25
C ASN A 20 7.82 -12.53 -16.18
N GLU A 21 8.81 -11.97 -16.89
CA GLU A 21 10.19 -12.51 -16.91
C GLU A 21 10.75 -12.54 -15.48
N LYS A 22 10.72 -13.71 -14.87
CA LYS A 22 11.28 -13.95 -13.54
C LYS A 22 11.68 -15.43 -13.38
N PHE A 23 12.74 -15.65 -12.59
CA PHE A 23 13.15 -16.97 -12.11
C PHE A 23 13.66 -16.88 -10.69
N SER A 24 13.56 -17.96 -9.95
CA SER A 24 14.02 -18.07 -8.57
C SER A 24 15.17 -19.07 -8.51
N LEU A 25 16.10 -18.81 -7.59
CA LEU A 25 17.27 -19.60 -7.29
C LEU A 25 17.22 -19.95 -5.81
N THR A 26 17.55 -21.20 -5.46
CA THR A 26 17.80 -21.65 -4.08
C THR A 26 19.19 -21.21 -3.64
N ASN A 27 19.48 -21.25 -2.35
CA ASN A 27 20.73 -20.71 -1.78
C ASN A 27 22.00 -21.41 -2.29
N ASP A 28 21.90 -22.66 -2.70
CA ASP A 28 22.96 -23.46 -3.29
C ASP A 28 23.31 -23.06 -4.74
N GLN A 29 22.37 -22.46 -5.47
CA GLN A 29 22.48 -22.15 -6.89
C GLN A 29 23.16 -20.79 -7.17
N PHE A 30 23.42 -19.96 -6.19
CA PHE A 30 24.06 -18.67 -6.40
C PHE A 30 25.04 -18.33 -5.28
N LYS A 31 25.99 -17.43 -5.58
CA LYS A 31 26.92 -16.87 -4.57
C LYS A 31 26.83 -15.36 -4.57
N LEU A 32 26.84 -14.75 -3.39
CA LEU A 32 26.83 -13.30 -3.21
C LEU A 32 28.12 -12.86 -2.52
N ILE A 33 28.89 -11.97 -3.15
CA ILE A 33 30.11 -11.39 -2.59
C ILE A 33 30.05 -9.88 -2.77
N GLY A 34 29.86 -9.14 -1.69
CA GLY A 34 29.73 -7.69 -1.74
C GLY A 34 28.64 -7.24 -2.73
N LYS A 35 29.03 -6.51 -3.76
CA LYS A 35 28.12 -6.03 -4.83
C LYS A 35 28.08 -6.94 -6.06
N LYS A 36 28.40 -8.21 -5.94
CA LYS A 36 28.37 -9.15 -7.06
C LYS A 36 27.59 -10.41 -6.69
N ILE A 37 26.74 -10.85 -7.61
CA ILE A 37 26.01 -12.12 -7.52
C ILE A 37 26.44 -13.03 -8.67
N LYS A 38 26.81 -14.27 -8.37
CA LYS A 38 27.08 -15.31 -9.38
C LYS A 38 25.78 -16.06 -9.65
N ILE A 39 25.31 -16.02 -10.89
CA ILE A 39 24.08 -16.69 -11.35
C ILE A 39 24.49 -17.79 -12.33
N PRO A 40 23.90 -19.02 -12.23
CA PRO A 40 24.17 -20.09 -13.19
C PRO A 40 23.97 -19.61 -14.62
N ASN A 41 24.83 -20.01 -15.51
CA ASN A 41 24.86 -19.67 -16.95
C ASN A 41 25.03 -18.17 -17.29
N LEU A 42 25.01 -17.26 -16.30
CA LEU A 42 25.25 -15.84 -16.51
C LEU A 42 26.58 -15.35 -15.92
N GLY A 43 27.19 -16.14 -15.02
CA GLY A 43 28.41 -15.76 -14.33
C GLY A 43 28.19 -14.64 -13.31
N TRP A 44 29.21 -13.81 -13.09
CA TRP A 44 29.17 -12.72 -12.12
C TRP A 44 28.45 -11.48 -12.65
N VAL A 45 27.41 -11.05 -11.96
CA VAL A 45 26.61 -9.85 -12.27
C VAL A 45 26.80 -8.81 -11.16
N LYS A 46 27.13 -7.56 -11.53
CA LYS A 46 27.29 -6.46 -10.58
C LYS A 46 25.93 -5.93 -10.13
N LEU A 47 25.76 -5.81 -8.83
CA LEU A 47 24.59 -5.20 -8.17
C LEU A 47 24.85 -3.70 -7.96
N LYS A 48 23.79 -2.89 -7.97
CA LYS A 48 23.87 -1.46 -7.65
C LYS A 48 23.95 -1.19 -6.15
N GLU A 49 23.37 -2.08 -5.34
CA GLU A 49 23.26 -1.95 -3.88
C GLU A 49 23.93 -3.13 -3.19
N ASN A 50 24.40 -2.92 -1.97
CA ASN A 50 24.80 -4.01 -1.07
C ASN A 50 23.56 -4.68 -0.47
N LEU A 51 23.75 -5.89 0.06
CA LEU A 51 22.76 -6.49 0.95
C LEU A 51 22.58 -5.59 2.18
N ARG A 52 21.33 -5.31 2.54
CA ARG A 52 20.98 -4.39 3.64
C ARG A 52 20.97 -5.06 5.02
N PHE A 53 20.77 -6.37 5.03
CA PHE A 53 20.62 -7.14 6.27
C PHE A 53 21.68 -8.22 6.33
N ASN A 54 22.30 -8.40 7.49
CA ASN A 54 23.14 -9.55 7.79
C ASN A 54 22.24 -10.69 8.20
N GLY A 55 22.50 -11.88 7.66
CA GLY A 55 21.72 -13.08 7.95
C GLY A 55 21.90 -14.15 6.90
N LYS A 56 21.26 -15.28 7.10
CA LYS A 56 21.29 -16.42 6.18
C LYS A 56 20.44 -16.12 4.95
N ILE A 57 21.04 -16.15 3.76
CA ILE A 57 20.31 -15.95 2.51
C ILE A 57 19.62 -17.25 2.12
N LEU A 58 18.29 -17.24 2.01
CA LEU A 58 17.49 -18.44 1.73
C LEU A 58 17.27 -18.65 0.23
N ASN A 59 17.03 -17.56 -0.50
CA ASN A 59 16.74 -17.63 -1.93
C ASN A 59 17.00 -16.29 -2.63
N ALA A 60 17.06 -16.34 -3.95
CA ALA A 60 17.11 -15.16 -4.80
C ALA A 60 16.04 -15.26 -5.90
N THR A 61 15.30 -14.20 -6.14
CA THR A 61 14.37 -14.10 -7.28
C THR A 61 14.83 -12.99 -8.20
N VAL A 62 15.20 -13.33 -9.43
CA VAL A 62 15.57 -12.39 -10.48
C VAL A 62 14.35 -12.07 -11.32
N PHE A 63 14.08 -10.79 -11.54
CA PHE A 63 12.91 -10.36 -12.32
C PHE A 63 13.14 -9.05 -13.06
N LYS A 64 12.40 -8.84 -14.14
CA LYS A 64 12.44 -7.61 -14.94
C LYS A 64 11.25 -6.72 -14.67
N LYS A 65 11.51 -5.45 -14.38
CA LYS A 65 10.47 -4.45 -14.16
C LYS A 65 10.89 -3.08 -14.71
N GLY A 66 10.00 -2.42 -15.47
CA GLY A 66 10.30 -1.12 -16.06
C GLY A 66 11.52 -1.11 -16.98
N GLY A 67 11.82 -2.23 -17.65
CA GLY A 67 13.00 -2.39 -18.50
C GLY A 67 14.33 -2.50 -17.75
N LYS A 68 14.31 -2.77 -16.43
CA LYS A 68 15.47 -3.02 -15.57
C LYS A 68 15.36 -4.40 -14.95
N TRP A 69 16.50 -5.02 -14.68
CA TRP A 69 16.59 -6.26 -13.93
C TRP A 69 16.80 -5.98 -12.45
N PHE A 70 16.16 -6.77 -11.62
CA PHE A 70 16.25 -6.72 -10.16
C PHE A 70 16.48 -8.12 -9.62
N VAL A 71 17.13 -8.18 -8.46
CA VAL A 71 17.16 -9.37 -7.63
C VAL A 71 16.50 -9.05 -6.29
N SER A 72 15.60 -9.92 -5.85
CA SER A 72 15.05 -9.93 -4.49
C SER A 72 15.68 -11.07 -3.74
N LEU A 73 16.25 -10.79 -2.58
CA LEU A 73 16.89 -11.78 -1.72
C LEU A 73 15.99 -12.02 -0.50
N GLY A 74 15.66 -13.27 -0.23
CA GLY A 74 15.08 -13.71 1.04
C GLY A 74 16.21 -13.92 2.03
N VAL A 75 16.17 -13.19 3.16
CA VAL A 75 17.20 -13.26 4.20
C VAL A 75 16.52 -13.60 5.53
N GLU A 76 16.98 -14.65 6.17
CA GLU A 76 16.61 -14.99 7.54
C GLU A 76 17.49 -14.17 8.47
N ILE A 77 16.88 -13.43 9.38
CA ILE A 77 17.55 -12.59 10.35
C ILE A 77 17.07 -12.96 11.76
N ASP A 78 18.01 -13.16 12.67
CA ASP A 78 17.70 -13.59 14.03
C ASP A 78 16.99 -12.51 14.84
N HIS A 79 17.34 -11.25 14.61
CA HIS A 79 16.77 -10.11 15.31
C HIS A 79 16.44 -8.96 14.38
N LEU A 80 15.17 -8.57 14.32
CA LEU A 80 14.77 -7.30 13.74
C LEU A 80 15.24 -6.15 14.64
N PRO A 81 15.78 -5.05 14.09
CA PRO A 81 16.08 -3.87 14.89
C PRO A 81 14.79 -3.40 15.56
N LYS A 82 14.72 -3.59 16.90
CA LYS A 82 13.58 -3.11 17.68
C LYS A 82 13.49 -1.60 17.55
N LEU A 83 12.33 -1.07 17.15
CA LEU A 83 12.05 0.33 17.35
C LEU A 83 12.10 0.63 18.86
N LYS A 84 12.57 1.85 19.20
CA LYS A 84 12.69 2.34 20.58
C LYS A 84 11.42 2.10 21.39
N ALA A 85 11.56 2.15 22.72
CA ALA A 85 10.57 1.89 23.74
C ALA A 85 9.12 2.25 23.37
N LYS A 86 8.17 1.56 23.99
CA LYS A 86 6.73 1.84 23.88
C LYS A 86 6.49 3.33 24.12
N THR A 87 5.76 3.97 23.21
CA THR A 87 5.41 5.39 23.31
C THR A 87 4.14 5.60 24.12
N HIS A 88 3.41 4.50 24.42
CA HIS A 88 2.08 4.48 25.05
C HIS A 88 1.04 5.38 24.31
N LYS A 89 1.30 5.70 23.03
CA LYS A 89 0.41 6.54 22.24
C LYS A 89 -0.44 5.70 21.29
N SER A 90 -1.72 6.04 21.24
CA SER A 90 -2.70 5.48 20.31
C SER A 90 -3.13 6.52 19.29
N VAL A 91 -3.52 6.09 18.08
CA VAL A 91 -4.05 6.98 17.04
C VAL A 91 -5.16 6.32 16.25
N GLY A 92 -6.24 7.07 15.99
CA GLY A 92 -7.26 6.72 15.02
C GLY A 92 -6.94 7.35 13.67
N ILE A 93 -7.17 6.62 12.59
CA ILE A 93 -6.89 7.07 11.22
C ILE A 93 -8.13 6.88 10.35
N ASP A 94 -8.67 8.00 9.85
CA ASP A 94 -9.66 8.02 8.79
C ASP A 94 -8.97 8.09 7.42
N LEU A 95 -9.37 7.23 6.47
CA LEU A 95 -8.79 7.16 5.12
C LEU A 95 -9.70 7.82 4.09
N GLY A 96 -9.23 8.91 3.50
CA GLY A 96 -10.00 9.74 2.58
C GLY A 96 -9.41 9.85 1.17
N ILE A 97 -10.21 10.43 0.26
CA ILE A 97 -9.80 10.71 -1.13
C ILE A 97 -9.10 12.05 -1.25
N THR A 98 -9.52 13.05 -0.49
CA THR A 98 -8.91 14.39 -0.46
C THR A 98 -7.58 14.33 0.23
N ASP A 99 -7.60 14.02 1.50
CA ASP A 99 -6.45 13.65 2.29
C ASP A 99 -6.38 12.12 2.38
N LEU A 100 -5.20 11.55 2.22
CA LEU A 100 -5.03 10.09 2.27
C LEU A 100 -5.37 9.54 3.65
N ALA A 101 -4.97 10.28 4.68
CA ALA A 101 -5.18 9.91 6.07
C ALA A 101 -5.39 11.17 6.90
N THR A 102 -6.40 11.14 7.77
CA THR A 102 -6.61 12.14 8.83
C THR A 102 -6.45 11.43 10.16
N LEU A 103 -5.57 11.94 11.01
CA LEU A 103 -5.24 11.38 12.31
C LEU A 103 -6.12 12.01 13.40
N SER A 104 -6.31 11.29 14.50
CA SER A 104 -7.10 11.76 15.65
C SER A 104 -6.49 12.96 16.40
N ASP A 105 -5.21 13.27 16.13
CA ASP A 105 -4.56 14.51 16.59
C ASP A 105 -4.81 15.72 15.68
N GLY A 106 -5.63 15.58 14.64
CA GLY A 106 -5.95 16.62 13.66
C GLY A 106 -5.00 16.68 12.47
N THR A 107 -3.93 15.92 12.45
CA THR A 107 -2.96 15.91 11.34
C THR A 107 -3.60 15.35 10.06
N LYS A 108 -3.52 16.10 8.95
CA LYS A 108 -4.01 15.68 7.62
C LYS A 108 -2.85 15.40 6.69
N ILE A 109 -2.84 14.22 6.07
CA ILE A 109 -1.75 13.71 5.25
C ILE A 109 -2.21 13.56 3.79
N GLN A 110 -1.61 14.35 2.91
CA GLN A 110 -1.92 14.32 1.48
C GLN A 110 -1.03 13.34 0.72
N ALA A 111 -1.62 12.58 -0.20
CA ALA A 111 -0.87 11.70 -1.08
C ALA A 111 -0.34 12.47 -2.31
N PRO A 112 0.82 12.09 -2.86
CA PRO A 112 1.43 12.76 -4.02
C PRO A 112 0.66 12.57 -5.33
N LYS A 113 -0.32 11.66 -5.41
CA LYS A 113 -1.19 11.35 -6.58
C LYS A 113 -0.40 11.26 -7.90
N PRO A 114 0.65 10.41 -8.01
CA PRO A 114 1.59 10.42 -9.13
C PRO A 114 0.96 9.99 -10.46
N LEU A 115 -0.08 9.18 -10.44
CA LEU A 115 -0.83 8.79 -11.64
C LEU A 115 -1.58 10.00 -12.21
N LYS A 116 -2.26 10.79 -11.36
CA LYS A 116 -2.95 12.02 -11.77
C LYS A 116 -1.97 12.99 -12.45
N GLN A 117 -0.82 13.25 -11.83
CA GLN A 117 0.22 14.15 -12.36
C GLN A 117 0.77 13.71 -13.73
N LYS A 118 0.91 12.40 -13.94
CA LYS A 118 1.52 11.87 -15.16
C LYS A 118 0.50 11.37 -16.20
N LEU A 119 -0.79 11.64 -15.99
CA LEU A 119 -1.87 11.09 -16.82
C LEU A 119 -1.77 11.53 -18.30
N LYS A 120 -1.48 12.81 -18.57
CA LYS A 120 -1.30 13.34 -19.94
C LYS A 120 -0.18 12.58 -20.67
N ARG A 121 0.98 12.41 -20.00
CA ARG A 121 2.11 11.67 -20.56
C ARG A 121 1.79 10.19 -20.79
N LEU A 122 1.06 9.56 -19.87
CA LEU A 122 0.66 8.16 -19.97
C LEU A 122 -0.28 7.93 -21.17
N LYS A 123 -1.28 8.81 -21.35
CA LYS A 123 -2.18 8.77 -22.52
C LYS A 123 -1.39 8.91 -23.83
N ARG A 124 -0.44 9.85 -23.91
CA ARG A 124 0.42 10.06 -25.09
C ARG A 124 1.23 8.80 -25.41
N LEU A 125 1.90 8.21 -24.43
CA LEU A 125 2.72 7.00 -24.63
C LEU A 125 1.85 5.79 -25.03
N ASN A 126 0.65 5.64 -24.47
CA ASN A 126 -0.30 4.60 -24.88
C ASN A 126 -0.72 4.79 -26.34
N LYS A 127 -1.09 6.01 -26.76
CA LYS A 127 -1.43 6.33 -28.16
C LYS A 127 -0.25 6.05 -29.11
N GLN A 128 0.98 6.37 -28.70
CA GLN A 128 2.18 6.06 -29.49
C GLN A 128 2.41 4.56 -29.61
N LEU A 129 2.19 3.79 -28.54
CA LEU A 129 2.31 2.34 -28.54
C LEU A 129 1.25 1.67 -29.43
N SER A 130 -0.01 2.11 -29.37
CA SER A 130 -1.10 1.53 -30.16
C SER A 130 -0.90 1.70 -31.66
N ARG A 131 -0.25 2.80 -32.08
CA ARG A 131 0.05 3.08 -33.50
C ARG A 131 1.23 2.31 -34.08
N LYS A 132 1.98 1.55 -33.27
CA LYS A 132 3.15 0.80 -33.72
C LYS A 132 2.75 -0.62 -34.12
N GLN A 133 3.32 -1.10 -35.21
CA GLN A 133 3.12 -2.46 -35.71
C GLN A 133 3.51 -3.51 -34.66
N LYS A 134 2.65 -4.50 -34.44
CA LYS A 134 2.92 -5.62 -33.53
C LYS A 134 4.15 -6.38 -34.00
N GLY A 135 5.05 -6.74 -33.06
CA GLY A 135 6.31 -7.44 -33.37
C GLY A 135 7.48 -6.53 -33.75
N SER A 136 7.27 -5.25 -34.12
CA SER A 136 8.37 -4.38 -34.55
C SER A 136 9.27 -3.94 -33.39
N LYS A 137 10.56 -3.73 -33.66
CA LYS A 137 11.56 -3.15 -32.71
C LYS A 137 11.12 -1.79 -32.17
N ASN A 138 10.43 -0.99 -32.98
CA ASN A 138 9.91 0.32 -32.56
C ASN A 138 8.76 0.20 -31.57
N ARG A 139 7.92 -0.85 -31.68
CA ARG A 139 6.90 -1.15 -30.68
C ARG A 139 7.52 -1.59 -29.35
N GLU A 140 8.56 -2.41 -29.37
CA GLU A 140 9.31 -2.81 -28.17
C GLU A 140 9.93 -1.59 -27.45
N LYS A 141 10.53 -0.66 -28.19
CA LYS A 141 11.03 0.60 -27.63
C LYS A 141 9.90 1.43 -26.99
N ALA A 142 8.72 1.54 -27.63
CA ALA A 142 7.57 2.25 -27.10
C ALA A 142 7.00 1.57 -25.84
N LYS A 143 6.89 0.23 -25.84
CA LYS A 143 6.48 -0.59 -24.69
C LYS A 143 7.41 -0.36 -23.50
N THR A 144 8.72 -0.32 -23.73
CA THR A 144 9.71 -0.06 -22.69
C THR A 144 9.56 1.35 -22.09
N LYS A 145 9.34 2.39 -22.91
CA LYS A 145 9.09 3.77 -22.45
C LYS A 145 7.82 3.83 -21.56
N LEU A 146 6.73 3.20 -21.98
CA LEU A 146 5.49 3.13 -21.21
C LEU A 146 5.70 2.36 -19.89
N SER A 147 6.34 1.21 -19.92
CA SER A 147 6.66 0.40 -18.74
C SER A 147 7.52 1.17 -17.73
N ARG A 148 8.50 1.94 -18.18
CA ARG A 148 9.32 2.83 -17.32
C ARG A 148 8.47 3.89 -16.63
N LEU A 149 7.49 4.48 -17.31
CA LEU A 149 6.58 5.47 -16.71
C LEU A 149 5.70 4.84 -15.63
N HIS A 150 5.09 3.68 -15.90
CA HIS A 150 4.33 2.94 -14.89
C HIS A 150 5.18 2.56 -13.68
N TYR A 151 6.41 2.10 -13.91
CA TYR A 151 7.36 1.79 -12.85
C TYR A 151 7.67 3.02 -11.99
N LYS A 152 7.96 4.19 -12.61
CA LYS A 152 8.20 5.45 -11.90
C LYS A 152 7.00 5.85 -11.02
N ILE A 153 5.77 5.77 -11.55
CA ILE A 153 4.54 6.03 -10.78
C ILE A 153 4.43 5.10 -9.57
N SER A 154 4.67 3.82 -9.78
CA SER A 154 4.66 2.81 -8.71
C SER A 154 5.71 3.09 -7.63
N CYS A 155 6.93 3.50 -8.02
CA CYS A 155 8.01 3.82 -7.08
C CYS A 155 7.67 5.03 -6.20
N ILE A 156 7.15 6.12 -6.79
CA ILE A 156 6.75 7.32 -6.04
C ILE A 156 5.69 6.97 -4.99
N ARG A 157 4.66 6.19 -5.38
CA ARG A 157 3.61 5.75 -4.47
C ARG A 157 4.18 4.89 -3.34
N LYS A 158 4.99 3.90 -3.69
CA LYS A 158 5.58 3.00 -2.70
C LYS A 158 6.49 3.72 -1.71
N ASP A 159 7.36 4.60 -2.19
CA ASP A 159 8.27 5.38 -1.33
C ASP A 159 7.48 6.22 -0.33
N PHE A 160 6.46 6.95 -0.80
CA PHE A 160 5.58 7.73 0.05
C PHE A 160 4.89 6.86 1.12
N LEU A 161 4.25 5.77 0.71
CA LEU A 161 3.55 4.88 1.64
C LEU A 161 4.51 4.22 2.64
N HIS A 162 5.73 3.85 2.21
CA HIS A 162 6.74 3.29 3.11
C HIS A 162 7.20 4.30 4.15
N LYS A 163 7.42 5.57 3.77
CA LYS A 163 7.80 6.64 4.69
C LYS A 163 6.68 6.91 5.69
N LEU A 164 5.46 7.06 5.21
CA LEU A 164 4.28 7.31 6.03
C LEU A 164 4.04 6.19 7.04
N THR A 165 3.93 4.94 6.59
CA THR A 165 3.65 3.80 7.48
C THR A 165 4.79 3.54 8.46
N THR A 166 6.05 3.79 8.10
CA THR A 166 7.18 3.72 9.04
C THR A 166 7.10 4.83 10.08
N GLY A 167 6.74 6.06 9.68
CA GLY A 167 6.53 7.18 10.61
C GLY A 167 5.44 6.87 11.65
N LEU A 168 4.28 6.36 11.19
CA LEU A 168 3.17 5.99 12.06
C LEU A 168 3.56 4.91 13.07
N VAL A 169 4.20 3.82 12.62
CA VAL A 169 4.63 2.72 13.50
C VAL A 169 5.72 3.15 14.49
N ARG A 170 6.52 4.18 14.17
CA ARG A 170 7.50 4.75 15.09
C ARG A 170 6.88 5.63 16.16
N GLN A 171 5.78 6.32 15.84
CA GLN A 171 5.15 7.30 16.72
C GLN A 171 4.09 6.69 17.64
N PHE A 172 3.41 5.62 17.20
CA PHE A 172 2.25 5.06 17.88
C PHE A 172 2.42 3.58 18.17
N ASP A 173 1.93 3.13 19.31
CA ASP A 173 1.91 1.72 19.71
C ASP A 173 0.63 1.02 19.28
N VAL A 174 -0.49 1.76 19.28
CA VAL A 174 -1.79 1.27 18.80
C VAL A 174 -2.28 2.15 17.68
N ILE A 175 -2.57 1.56 16.54
CA ILE A 175 -3.05 2.27 15.35
C ILE A 175 -4.41 1.69 14.95
N CYS A 176 -5.44 2.52 15.02
CA CYS A 176 -6.81 2.14 14.72
C CYS A 176 -7.20 2.64 13.32
N ILE A 177 -7.72 1.75 12.47
CA ILE A 177 -8.12 2.06 11.09
C ILE A 177 -9.48 1.48 10.75
N GLU A 178 -10.13 2.01 9.72
CA GLU A 178 -11.36 1.43 9.17
C GLU A 178 -11.09 0.20 8.28
N ASN A 179 -12.00 -0.77 8.32
CA ASN A 179 -11.99 -1.90 7.39
C ASN A 179 -12.65 -1.51 6.05
N LEU A 180 -11.89 -0.86 5.18
CA LEU A 180 -12.37 -0.41 3.89
C LEU A 180 -12.50 -1.56 2.87
N ASN A 181 -13.65 -1.63 2.18
CA ASN A 181 -13.83 -2.53 1.03
C ASN A 181 -13.20 -1.94 -0.25
N VAL A 182 -11.86 -1.91 -0.29
CA VAL A 182 -11.12 -1.34 -1.44
C VAL A 182 -11.50 -2.03 -2.75
N LYS A 183 -11.74 -3.35 -2.76
CA LYS A 183 -12.19 -4.09 -3.96
C LYS A 183 -13.53 -3.58 -4.48
N GLY A 184 -14.49 -3.31 -3.59
CA GLY A 184 -15.79 -2.72 -3.94
C GLY A 184 -15.65 -1.28 -4.43
N MET A 185 -14.85 -0.47 -3.75
CA MET A 185 -14.61 0.93 -4.11
C MET A 185 -13.99 1.08 -5.53
N VAL A 186 -13.09 0.18 -5.92
CA VAL A 186 -12.44 0.20 -7.27
C VAL A 186 -13.44 -0.17 -8.38
N LYS A 187 -14.55 -0.85 -8.09
CA LYS A 187 -15.61 -1.11 -9.08
C LYS A 187 -16.32 0.17 -9.53
N ASN A 188 -16.35 1.21 -8.70
CA ASN A 188 -16.89 2.51 -9.07
C ASN A 188 -15.99 3.19 -10.10
N ARG A 189 -16.43 3.29 -11.36
CA ARG A 189 -15.67 3.85 -12.49
C ARG A 189 -15.22 5.30 -12.26
N LYS A 190 -15.98 6.11 -11.52
CA LYS A 190 -15.66 7.51 -11.23
C LYS A 190 -14.50 7.61 -10.22
N LEU A 191 -14.41 6.71 -9.25
CA LEU A 191 -13.45 6.74 -8.15
C LEU A 191 -12.26 5.79 -8.33
N SER A 192 -12.37 4.74 -9.15
CA SER A 192 -11.39 3.66 -9.31
C SER A 192 -9.96 4.16 -9.55
N ARG A 193 -9.79 5.19 -10.39
CA ARG A 193 -8.48 5.76 -10.70
C ARG A 193 -7.85 6.43 -9.48
N VAL A 194 -8.62 7.23 -8.74
CA VAL A 194 -8.14 7.95 -7.56
C VAL A 194 -7.79 6.97 -6.45
N ILE A 195 -8.68 6.02 -6.17
CA ILE A 195 -8.46 4.96 -5.16
C ILE A 195 -7.23 4.13 -5.49
N SER A 196 -7.04 3.76 -6.77
CA SER A 196 -5.84 3.06 -7.23
C SER A 196 -4.57 3.89 -7.10
N ASP A 197 -4.67 5.23 -7.24
CA ASP A 197 -3.52 6.13 -7.07
C ASP A 197 -3.17 6.35 -5.61
N LEU A 198 -4.15 6.37 -4.70
CA LEU A 198 -3.93 6.48 -3.25
C LEU A 198 -3.31 5.22 -2.66
N GLY A 199 -3.74 4.02 -3.11
CA GLY A 199 -3.15 2.76 -2.69
C GLY A 199 -3.54 2.30 -1.29
N PHE A 200 -4.81 2.47 -0.88
CA PHE A 200 -5.33 2.10 0.45
C PHE A 200 -4.99 0.66 0.88
N HIS A 201 -5.12 -0.31 -0.04
CA HIS A 201 -4.77 -1.69 0.26
C HIS A 201 -3.27 -1.84 0.61
N GLU A 202 -2.39 -1.17 -0.13
CA GLU A 202 -0.95 -1.22 0.12
C GLU A 202 -0.58 -0.47 1.41
N PHE A 203 -1.26 0.64 1.72
CA PHE A 203 -1.13 1.35 3.00
C PHE A 203 -1.43 0.42 4.18
N LYS A 204 -2.63 -0.20 4.19
CA LYS A 204 -3.03 -1.15 5.22
C LYS A 204 -2.04 -2.32 5.32
N ARG A 205 -1.69 -2.95 4.20
CA ARG A 205 -0.74 -4.06 4.16
C ARG A 205 0.61 -3.68 4.79
N GLN A 206 1.15 -2.49 4.44
CA GLN A 206 2.41 -2.03 5.00
C GLN A 206 2.32 -1.69 6.48
N LEU A 207 1.21 -1.13 6.91
CA LEU A 207 0.98 -0.78 8.31
C LEU A 207 0.95 -2.04 9.18
N VAL A 208 0.16 -3.05 8.78
CA VAL A 208 0.00 -4.31 9.52
C VAL A 208 1.33 -5.02 9.69
N TYR A 209 2.05 -5.35 8.60
CA TYR A 209 3.28 -6.12 8.74
C TYR A 209 4.40 -5.34 9.47
N LYS A 210 4.45 -4.00 9.32
CA LYS A 210 5.44 -3.21 10.05
C LYS A 210 5.11 -3.11 11.53
N ALA A 211 3.84 -2.97 11.87
CA ALA A 211 3.41 -3.00 13.27
C ALA A 211 3.78 -4.33 13.92
N ASP A 212 3.45 -5.44 13.26
CA ASP A 212 3.81 -6.79 13.70
C ASP A 212 5.33 -6.94 13.90
N MET A 213 6.14 -6.56 12.89
CA MET A 213 7.61 -6.57 12.97
C MET A 213 8.18 -5.79 14.17
N HIS A 214 7.47 -4.79 14.68
CA HIS A 214 7.94 -3.92 15.76
C HIS A 214 7.17 -4.07 17.06
N GLY A 215 6.35 -5.13 17.20
CA GLY A 215 5.55 -5.39 18.40
C GLY A 215 4.51 -4.30 18.67
N LYS A 216 3.98 -3.67 17.63
CA LYS A 216 2.91 -2.68 17.68
C LYS A 216 1.59 -3.30 17.24
N THR A 217 0.47 -2.69 17.61
CA THR A 217 -0.87 -3.23 17.34
C THR A 217 -1.61 -2.40 16.31
N VAL A 218 -2.17 -3.06 15.29
CA VAL A 218 -3.15 -2.43 14.39
C VAL A 218 -4.53 -3.01 14.66
N LYS A 219 -5.49 -2.14 14.98
CA LYS A 219 -6.88 -2.52 15.23
C LYS A 219 -7.76 -2.04 14.08
N GLU A 220 -8.72 -2.87 13.68
CA GLU A 220 -9.68 -2.54 12.64
C GLU A 220 -11.06 -2.33 13.22
N VAL A 221 -11.65 -1.18 12.92
CA VAL A 221 -13.06 -0.90 13.24
C VAL A 221 -13.95 -1.47 12.14
N GLY A 222 -15.09 -2.03 12.53
CA GLY A 222 -16.04 -2.64 11.61
C GLY A 222 -16.49 -1.68 10.51
N ARG A 223 -16.65 -2.21 9.31
CA ARG A 223 -16.96 -1.47 8.06
C ARG A 223 -18.21 -0.58 8.15
N PHE A 224 -19.19 -0.97 8.92
CA PHE A 224 -20.48 -0.27 9.00
C PHE A 224 -20.58 0.68 10.18
N TYR A 225 -19.49 0.86 10.92
CA TYR A 225 -19.46 1.84 12.00
C TYR A 225 -19.55 3.27 11.43
N PRO A 226 -20.56 4.07 11.86
CA PRO A 226 -20.80 5.40 11.29
C PRO A 226 -19.83 6.46 11.84
N SER A 227 -18.52 6.23 11.71
CA SER A 227 -17.45 7.07 12.29
C SER A 227 -17.62 8.55 11.96
N SER A 228 -17.93 8.89 10.71
CA SER A 228 -18.09 10.28 10.26
C SER A 228 -19.39 10.96 10.67
N LYS A 229 -20.39 10.18 11.15
CA LYS A 229 -21.71 10.69 11.54
C LYS A 229 -21.95 10.70 13.04
N THR A 230 -21.14 10.00 13.80
CA THR A 230 -21.21 9.95 15.24
C THR A 230 -20.47 11.14 15.82
N CYS A 231 -21.07 11.87 16.74
CA CYS A 231 -20.37 12.93 17.48
C CYS A 231 -19.33 12.31 18.42
N SER A 232 -18.07 12.70 18.27
CA SER A 232 -16.99 12.19 19.12
C SER A 232 -17.07 12.64 20.58
N CYS A 233 -17.85 13.72 20.85
CA CYS A 233 -18.01 14.25 22.21
C CYS A 233 -19.15 13.52 22.97
N CYS A 234 -20.35 13.41 22.39
CA CYS A 234 -21.52 12.91 23.09
C CYS A 234 -22.09 11.59 22.56
N GLY A 235 -21.56 11.07 21.45
CA GLY A 235 -22.04 9.82 20.84
C GLY A 235 -23.31 9.95 20.00
N PHE A 236 -23.92 11.15 19.89
CA PHE A 236 -25.11 11.36 19.05
C PHE A 236 -24.81 11.01 17.59
N VAL A 237 -25.70 10.26 16.95
CA VAL A 237 -25.53 9.83 15.54
C VAL A 237 -26.44 10.68 14.66
N MET A 238 -25.83 11.44 13.73
CA MET A 238 -26.54 12.25 12.73
C MET A 238 -27.30 11.37 11.74
N ALA A 239 -28.47 11.80 11.32
CA ALA A 239 -29.23 11.15 10.25
C ALA A 239 -28.45 11.24 8.90
N LYS A 240 -28.84 10.38 7.96
CA LYS A 240 -28.12 10.31 6.67
C LYS A 240 -28.37 11.55 5.82
N GLU A 241 -29.51 12.14 5.97
CA GLU A 241 -30.01 13.30 5.25
C GLU A 241 -29.30 14.58 5.69
N ASP A 242 -28.96 14.69 6.98
CA ASP A 242 -28.38 15.91 7.58
C ASP A 242 -26.87 16.05 7.30
N LEU A 243 -26.18 14.96 7.00
CA LEU A 243 -24.73 14.96 6.78
C LEU A 243 -24.35 14.34 5.45
N THR A 244 -24.26 15.16 4.42
CA THR A 244 -23.87 14.73 3.07
C THR A 244 -22.35 14.51 2.94
N LEU A 245 -21.91 13.88 1.83
CA LEU A 245 -20.48 13.70 1.54
C LEU A 245 -19.74 15.04 1.27
N ALA A 246 -20.46 16.09 0.92
CA ALA A 246 -19.90 17.43 0.69
C ALA A 246 -19.66 18.19 1.99
N THR A 247 -20.37 17.86 3.08
CA THR A 247 -20.27 18.52 4.37
C THR A 247 -18.91 18.21 5.01
N ARG A 248 -18.09 19.24 5.24
CA ARG A 248 -16.75 19.10 5.84
C ARG A 248 -16.74 19.50 7.31
N ARG A 249 -17.59 20.45 7.69
CA ARG A 249 -17.77 20.89 9.08
C ARG A 249 -19.22 20.82 9.45
N TRP A 250 -19.49 20.46 10.69
CA TRP A 250 -20.87 20.35 11.20
C TRP A 250 -20.90 20.57 12.72
N THR A 251 -22.03 20.99 13.22
CA THR A 251 -22.27 21.21 14.65
C THR A 251 -23.24 20.16 15.16
N CYS A 252 -22.89 19.49 16.25
CA CYS A 252 -23.76 18.48 16.85
C CYS A 252 -25.05 19.14 17.40
N PRO A 253 -26.24 18.65 17.00
CA PRO A 253 -27.51 19.23 17.49
C PRO A 253 -27.72 18.96 18.97
N ASN A 254 -27.14 17.89 19.52
CA ASN A 254 -27.27 17.51 20.92
C ASN A 254 -26.36 18.33 21.84
N CYS A 255 -25.03 18.25 21.63
CA CYS A 255 -24.05 18.87 22.54
C CYS A 255 -23.45 20.19 22.04
N LYS A 256 -23.87 20.66 20.85
CA LYS A 256 -23.41 21.90 20.19
C LYS A 256 -21.92 21.95 19.84
N ALA A 257 -21.19 20.86 20.00
CA ALA A 257 -19.79 20.77 19.60
C ALA A 257 -19.63 20.89 18.08
N SER A 258 -18.67 21.70 17.62
CA SER A 258 -18.33 21.85 16.21
C SER A 258 -17.24 20.86 15.81
N HIS A 259 -17.41 20.19 14.68
CA HIS A 259 -16.54 19.13 14.21
C HIS A 259 -16.02 19.38 12.79
N ASP A 260 -14.72 19.16 12.59
CA ASP A 260 -14.21 18.76 11.28
C ASP A 260 -14.57 17.29 11.08
N ARG A 261 -15.22 16.96 9.97
CA ARG A 261 -15.81 15.64 9.73
C ARG A 261 -14.77 14.51 9.76
N ASP A 262 -13.61 14.72 9.11
CA ASP A 262 -12.59 13.69 8.96
C ASP A 262 -11.82 13.52 10.29
N VAL A 263 -11.58 14.62 11.05
CA VAL A 263 -11.00 14.56 12.40
C VAL A 263 -11.96 13.88 13.37
N ASN A 264 -13.25 14.22 13.32
CA ASN A 264 -14.27 13.57 14.15
C ASN A 264 -14.34 12.05 13.86
N ALA A 265 -14.24 11.65 12.57
CA ALA A 265 -14.23 10.25 12.21
C ALA A 265 -13.00 9.53 12.79
N SER A 266 -11.82 10.12 12.70
CA SER A 266 -10.59 9.53 13.26
C SER A 266 -10.62 9.39 14.79
N LEU A 267 -11.21 10.34 15.50
CA LEU A 267 -11.46 10.25 16.95
C LEU A 267 -12.42 9.09 17.27
N ASN A 268 -13.51 8.97 16.53
CA ASN A 268 -14.47 7.88 16.71
C ASN A 268 -13.88 6.50 16.43
N ILE A 269 -13.00 6.40 15.42
CA ILE A 269 -12.25 5.17 15.11
C ILE A 269 -11.36 4.79 16.30
N LEU A 270 -10.65 5.75 16.88
CA LEU A 270 -9.83 5.53 18.08
C LEU A 270 -10.70 5.05 19.26
N ASN A 271 -11.70 5.82 19.63
CA ASN A 271 -12.58 5.53 20.77
C ASN A 271 -13.30 4.17 20.65
N LYS A 272 -13.73 3.79 19.44
CA LYS A 272 -14.37 2.48 19.21
C LYS A 272 -13.40 1.33 19.38
N ALA A 273 -12.18 1.48 18.90
CA ALA A 273 -11.15 0.46 19.01
C ALA A 273 -10.65 0.26 20.45
N ASP A 274 -10.65 1.31 21.27
CA ASP A 274 -10.28 1.23 22.70
C ASP A 274 -11.38 0.55 23.54
N LYS A 275 -12.65 0.78 23.26
CA LYS A 275 -13.77 0.09 23.94
C LYS A 275 -13.80 -1.43 23.72
N VAL A 276 -13.17 -1.94 22.68
CA VAL A 276 -13.02 -3.40 22.46
C VAL A 276 -12.01 -4.04 23.43
N LEU A 277 -11.11 -3.26 24.04
CA LEU A 277 -10.13 -3.75 25.04
C LEU A 277 -10.73 -3.91 26.44
N THR A 278 -11.82 -3.21 26.77
CA THR A 278 -12.47 -3.28 28.09
C THR A 278 -13.46 -4.42 28.20
N LEU A 279 -13.72 -5.15 27.11
CA LEU A 279 -14.69 -6.25 27.04
C LEU A 279 -14.02 -7.63 26.73
N SER A 280 -12.73 -7.69 26.60
CA SER A 280 -11.92 -8.91 26.44
C SER A 280 -11.00 -9.12 27.66
#